data_92b6c4c971c6307df32819cc210636c5
#
_entry.id   92b6c4c971c6307df32819cc210636c5
#
_cell.length_a   1.000
_cell.length_b   1.000
_cell.length_c   1.000
_cell.angle_alpha   90.00
_cell.angle_beta   90.00
_cell.angle_gamma   90.00
#
_symmetry.space_group_name_H-M   'P 1'
#
loop_
_entity.id
_entity.type
_entity.pdbx_description
1 polymer ?
#
loop_
_entity_poly.entity_id
_entity_poly.type
_entity_poly.pdbx_seq_one_letter_code
_entity_poly.pdbx_strand_id
1 'polypeptide(L)'
;MFIFRQSCFLLTLAFLTALVPVSLAKPLTYTLSDQEPALRAGPGSEVAQNNCLSCHSGDYIETQPPKQGIKFWEEEVNKMIKNYHAPISEADAKIIIDYLAHQY
;
A
#
# COMPACT_ATOMS: atom_id res chain seq x y z
N MET A 1 46.89 40.58 7.28
CA MET A 1 46.27 39.91 6.11
C MET A 1 45.37 38.72 6.46
N PHE A 2 45.51 38.10 7.64
CA PHE A 2 44.69 36.98 8.06
C PHE A 2 43.26 37.36 8.53
N ILE A 3 43.10 38.50 9.17
CA ILE A 3 41.81 38.95 9.76
C ILE A 3 40.79 39.28 8.65
N PHE A 4 41.22 39.82 7.53
CA PHE A 4 40.36 40.18 6.40
C PHE A 4 39.75 38.95 5.67
N ARG A 5 40.50 37.84 5.64
CA ARG A 5 40.04 36.59 5.02
C ARG A 5 38.98 35.89 5.86
N GLN A 6 39.10 35.95 7.19
CA GLN A 6 38.09 35.34 8.10
C GLN A 6 36.77 36.09 8.09
N SER A 7 36.79 37.43 8.03
CA SER A 7 35.55 38.23 7.94
C SER A 7 34.77 37.98 6.64
N CYS A 8 35.47 37.80 5.51
CA CYS A 8 34.81 37.48 4.24
C CYS A 8 34.15 36.09 4.25
N PHE A 9 34.79 35.10 4.90
CA PHE A 9 34.27 33.75 4.99
C PHE A 9 33.03 33.66 5.87
N LEU A 10 32.98 34.41 6.95
CA LEU A 10 31.81 34.47 7.84
C LEU A 10 30.61 35.19 7.20
N LEU A 11 30.88 36.24 6.41
CA LEU A 11 29.86 36.97 5.66
C LEU A 11 29.25 36.14 4.54
N THR A 12 30.06 35.35 3.82
CA THR A 12 29.55 34.44 2.77
C THR A 12 28.75 33.28 3.35
N LEU A 13 29.15 32.71 4.49
CA LEU A 13 28.41 31.65 5.17
C LEU A 13 27.08 32.15 5.70
N ALA A 14 27.03 33.36 6.27
CA ALA A 14 25.79 33.97 6.75
C ALA A 14 24.81 34.30 5.59
N PHE A 15 25.30 34.66 4.43
CA PHE A 15 24.47 34.92 3.25
C PHE A 15 23.89 33.65 2.62
N LEU A 16 24.64 32.55 2.70
CA LEU A 16 24.19 31.25 2.17
C LEU A 16 23.04 30.65 3.00
N THR A 17 22.99 30.88 4.31
CA THR A 17 21.93 30.39 5.19
C THR A 17 20.61 31.17 5.05
N ALA A 18 20.67 32.42 4.61
CA ALA A 18 19.50 33.28 4.41
C ALA A 18 18.66 32.91 3.15
N LEU A 19 19.19 32.10 2.25
CA LEU A 19 18.55 31.70 1.00
C LEU A 19 17.78 30.39 1.08
N VAL A 20 17.71 29.74 2.26
CA VAL A 20 16.90 28.51 2.43
C VAL A 20 15.43 28.87 2.53
N PRO A 21 14.60 28.54 1.54
CA PRO A 21 13.17 28.81 1.66
C PRO A 21 12.59 27.95 2.79
N VAL A 22 12.00 28.59 3.78
CA VAL A 22 11.24 27.90 4.81
C VAL A 22 9.95 27.41 4.16
N SER A 23 9.89 26.15 3.82
CA SER A 23 8.66 25.53 3.34
C SER A 23 7.70 25.37 4.52
N LEU A 24 6.73 26.27 4.61
CA LEU A 24 5.61 26.16 5.56
C LEU A 24 4.65 25.07 5.04
N ALA A 25 4.81 23.86 5.54
CA ALA A 25 3.85 22.79 5.26
C ALA A 25 2.50 23.14 5.89
N LYS A 26 1.46 23.19 5.05
CA LYS A 26 0.09 23.37 5.54
C LYS A 26 -0.40 22.03 6.12
N PRO A 27 -0.94 22.01 7.35
CA PRO A 27 -1.53 20.79 7.87
C PRO A 27 -2.71 20.39 6.99
N LEU A 28 -2.70 19.13 6.51
CA LEU A 28 -3.80 18.53 5.78
C LEU A 28 -4.66 17.76 6.78
N THR A 29 -5.91 18.15 6.94
CA THR A 29 -6.88 17.38 7.70
C THR A 29 -7.50 16.34 6.76
N TYR A 30 -7.34 15.07 7.09
CA TYR A 30 -7.94 13.96 6.39
C TYR A 30 -8.90 13.24 7.32
N THR A 31 -10.12 13.04 6.89
CA THR A 31 -11.10 12.20 7.58
C THR A 31 -11.04 10.81 6.98
N LEU A 32 -10.65 9.82 7.79
CA LEU A 32 -10.68 8.43 7.39
C LEU A 32 -12.14 8.02 7.11
N SER A 33 -12.34 7.25 6.04
CA SER A 33 -13.63 6.58 5.82
C SER A 33 -13.77 5.46 6.84
N ASP A 34 -14.93 5.40 7.50
CA ASP A 34 -15.26 4.30 8.40
C ASP A 34 -15.67 3.02 7.63
N GLN A 35 -15.70 3.10 6.30
CA GLN A 35 -16.03 1.95 5.46
C GLN A 35 -14.74 1.25 5.04
N GLU A 36 -14.58 -0.01 5.46
CA GLU A 36 -13.56 -0.89 4.90
C GLU A 36 -13.83 -1.07 3.40
N PRO A 37 -12.80 -0.96 2.54
CA PRO A 37 -12.95 -1.19 1.11
C PRO A 37 -13.45 -2.61 0.86
N ALA A 38 -14.66 -2.74 0.34
CA ALA A 38 -15.22 -4.02 -0.04
C ALA A 38 -14.55 -4.54 -1.31
N LEU A 39 -14.42 -5.85 -1.44
CA LEU A 39 -13.99 -6.47 -2.69
C LEU A 39 -15.01 -6.24 -3.80
N ARG A 40 -14.58 -6.29 -5.07
CA ARG A 40 -15.46 -6.15 -6.22
C ARG A 40 -16.60 -7.14 -6.17
N ALA A 41 -17.82 -6.68 -6.45
CA ALA A 41 -18.99 -7.54 -6.44
C ALA A 41 -18.91 -8.57 -7.59
N GLY A 42 -19.21 -9.82 -7.29
CA GLY A 42 -19.20 -10.91 -8.27
C GLY A 42 -19.37 -12.27 -7.61
N PRO A 43 -19.54 -13.34 -8.41
CA PRO A 43 -19.61 -14.70 -7.88
C PRO A 43 -18.39 -15.04 -7.04
N GLY A 44 -18.56 -15.49 -5.81
CA GLY A 44 -17.48 -15.82 -4.89
C GLY A 44 -16.95 -14.65 -4.04
N SER A 45 -17.41 -13.42 -4.25
CA SER A 45 -16.97 -12.25 -3.50
C SER A 45 -17.21 -12.38 -1.99
N GLU A 46 -18.32 -12.95 -1.57
CA GLU A 46 -18.63 -13.16 -0.15
C GLU A 46 -17.64 -14.13 0.50
N VAL A 47 -17.33 -15.24 -0.17
CA VAL A 47 -16.34 -16.22 0.32
C VAL A 47 -14.96 -15.57 0.41
N ALA A 48 -14.57 -14.79 -0.60
CA ALA A 48 -13.30 -14.06 -0.59
C ALA A 48 -13.26 -13.02 0.55
N GLN A 49 -14.31 -12.23 0.75
CA GLN A 49 -14.39 -11.24 1.83
C GLN A 49 -14.24 -11.90 3.21
N ASN A 50 -15.00 -12.98 3.46
CA ASN A 50 -14.99 -13.66 4.76
C ASN A 50 -13.63 -14.27 5.10
N ASN A 51 -12.86 -14.68 4.10
CA ASN A 51 -11.56 -15.29 4.32
C ASN A 51 -10.41 -14.27 4.28
N CYS A 52 -10.41 -13.32 3.34
CA CYS A 52 -9.27 -12.44 3.10
C CYS A 52 -9.29 -11.21 4.03
N LEU A 53 -10.46 -10.60 4.27
CA LEU A 53 -10.55 -9.34 5.04
C LEU A 53 -10.33 -9.51 6.54
N SER A 54 -10.16 -10.73 7.02
CA SER A 54 -9.71 -10.99 8.40
C SER A 54 -8.25 -10.59 8.65
N CYS A 55 -7.43 -10.50 7.60
CA CYS A 55 -5.99 -10.20 7.66
C CYS A 55 -5.56 -9.04 6.75
N HIS A 56 -6.29 -8.80 5.67
CA HIS A 56 -5.99 -7.77 4.67
C HIS A 56 -7.15 -6.80 4.52
N SER A 57 -6.85 -5.55 4.15
CA SER A 57 -7.88 -4.67 3.59
C SER A 57 -8.13 -5.01 2.11
N GLY A 58 -9.33 -4.67 1.60
CA GLY A 58 -9.66 -4.85 0.19
C GLY A 58 -8.68 -4.16 -0.76
N ASP A 59 -8.14 -3.02 -0.36
CA ASP A 59 -7.13 -2.25 -1.11
C ASP A 59 -5.88 -3.06 -1.44
N TYR A 60 -5.46 -3.97 -0.55
CA TYR A 60 -4.30 -4.80 -0.80
C TYR A 60 -4.48 -5.67 -2.05
N ILE A 61 -5.68 -6.18 -2.29
CA ILE A 61 -6.01 -6.98 -3.48
C ILE A 61 -6.12 -6.08 -4.72
N GLU A 62 -6.73 -4.90 -4.59
CA GLU A 62 -6.84 -3.91 -5.67
C GLU A 62 -5.47 -3.42 -6.19
N THR A 63 -4.46 -3.38 -5.34
CA THR A 63 -3.10 -2.93 -5.70
C THR A 63 -2.27 -3.99 -6.41
N GLN A 64 -2.74 -5.24 -6.50
CA GLN A 64 -2.03 -6.27 -7.25
C GLN A 64 -2.04 -5.96 -8.75
N PRO A 65 -1.01 -6.42 -9.50
CA PRO A 65 -0.97 -6.22 -10.94
C PRO A 65 -2.23 -6.79 -11.60
N PRO A 66 -2.89 -6.03 -12.50
CA PRO A 66 -4.14 -6.49 -13.11
C PRO A 66 -3.91 -7.63 -14.12
N LYS A 67 -4.92 -8.47 -14.29
CA LYS A 67 -4.98 -9.51 -15.33
C LYS A 67 -3.84 -10.54 -15.27
N GLN A 68 -3.41 -10.90 -14.09
CA GLN A 68 -2.38 -11.93 -13.89
C GLN A 68 -2.89 -13.36 -14.18
N GLY A 69 -4.21 -13.54 -14.20
CA GLY A 69 -4.86 -14.80 -14.50
C GLY A 69 -4.84 -15.82 -13.35
N ILE A 70 -5.48 -16.97 -13.61
CA ILE A 70 -5.78 -17.97 -12.60
C ILE A 70 -4.54 -18.54 -11.91
N LYS A 71 -3.46 -18.76 -12.65
CA LYS A 71 -2.22 -19.35 -12.10
C LYS A 71 -1.58 -18.47 -11.04
N PHE A 72 -1.55 -17.17 -11.27
CA PHE A 72 -1.05 -16.20 -10.29
C PHE A 72 -1.87 -16.26 -9.00
N TRP A 73 -3.19 -16.20 -9.12
CA TRP A 73 -4.07 -16.23 -7.95
C TRP A 73 -4.04 -17.58 -7.22
N GLU A 74 -3.86 -18.67 -7.95
CA GLU A 74 -3.64 -20.00 -7.36
C GLU A 74 -2.37 -20.01 -6.50
N GLU A 75 -1.26 -19.48 -7.01
CA GLU A 75 0.01 -19.38 -6.29
C GLU A 75 -0.12 -18.48 -5.05
N GLU A 76 -0.79 -17.33 -5.15
CA GLU A 76 -0.99 -16.40 -4.05
C GLU A 76 -1.88 -16.97 -2.95
N VAL A 77 -3.03 -17.56 -3.29
CA VAL A 77 -3.92 -18.19 -2.31
C VAL A 77 -3.24 -19.38 -1.63
N ASN A 78 -2.53 -20.22 -2.38
CA ASN A 78 -1.74 -21.33 -1.81
C ASN A 78 -0.64 -20.82 -0.87
N LYS A 79 0.00 -19.70 -1.18
CA LYS A 79 0.98 -19.06 -0.30
C LYS A 79 0.37 -18.61 1.01
N MET A 80 -0.84 -18.02 0.98
CA MET A 80 -1.55 -17.65 2.22
C MET A 80 -1.82 -18.89 3.08
N ILE A 81 -2.26 -19.98 2.49
CA ILE A 81 -2.56 -21.22 3.22
C ILE A 81 -1.30 -21.87 3.78
N LYS A 82 -0.27 -22.05 2.95
CA LYS A 82 0.91 -22.86 3.31
C LYS A 82 1.93 -22.10 4.15
N ASN A 83 2.18 -20.82 3.83
CA ASN A 83 3.24 -20.05 4.45
C ASN A 83 2.72 -19.17 5.59
N TYR A 84 1.52 -18.64 5.45
CA TYR A 84 0.91 -17.74 6.45
C TYR A 84 -0.19 -18.43 7.28
N HIS A 85 -0.45 -19.72 7.01
CA HIS A 85 -1.41 -20.55 7.75
C HIS A 85 -2.84 -19.98 7.79
N ALA A 86 -3.25 -19.32 6.70
CA ALA A 86 -4.61 -18.84 6.57
C ALA A 86 -5.60 -20.03 6.67
N PRO A 87 -6.64 -19.93 7.52
CA PRO A 87 -7.58 -21.04 7.75
C PRO A 87 -8.62 -21.16 6.63
N ILE A 88 -8.17 -21.31 5.39
CA ILE A 88 -9.02 -21.39 4.21
C ILE A 88 -9.19 -22.86 3.84
N SER A 89 -10.46 -23.32 3.69
CA SER A 89 -10.74 -24.68 3.23
C SER A 89 -10.38 -24.86 1.75
N GLU A 90 -10.15 -26.12 1.31
CA GLU A 90 -9.91 -26.40 -0.10
C GLU A 90 -11.07 -25.98 -1.01
N ALA A 91 -12.31 -26.08 -0.52
CA ALA A 91 -13.49 -25.67 -1.26
C ALA A 91 -13.52 -24.13 -1.42
N ASP A 92 -13.26 -23.39 -0.34
CA ASP A 92 -13.20 -21.93 -0.38
C ASP A 92 -12.02 -21.43 -1.22
N ALA A 93 -10.87 -22.10 -1.13
CA ALA A 93 -9.70 -21.75 -1.94
C ALA A 93 -10.00 -21.75 -3.44
N LYS A 94 -10.73 -22.77 -3.92
CA LYS A 94 -11.14 -22.84 -5.34
C LYS A 94 -12.07 -21.71 -5.73
N ILE A 95 -13.05 -21.40 -4.89
CA ILE A 95 -13.99 -20.29 -5.12
C ILE A 95 -13.27 -18.96 -5.13
N ILE A 96 -12.33 -18.74 -4.18
CA ILE A 96 -11.55 -17.51 -4.07
C ILE A 96 -10.63 -17.34 -5.30
N ILE A 97 -9.93 -18.38 -5.71
CA ILE A 97 -9.03 -18.34 -6.87
C ILE A 97 -9.82 -17.98 -8.15
N ASP A 98 -10.95 -18.62 -8.36
CA ASP A 98 -11.81 -18.37 -9.51
C ASP A 98 -12.36 -16.94 -9.49
N TYR A 99 -12.86 -16.48 -8.36
CA TYR A 99 -13.31 -15.12 -8.15
C TYR A 99 -12.21 -14.08 -8.46
N LEU A 100 -11.03 -14.24 -7.87
CA LEU A 100 -9.92 -13.29 -8.07
C LEU A 100 -9.46 -13.27 -9.53
N ALA A 101 -9.36 -14.40 -10.17
CA ALA A 101 -8.96 -14.50 -11.58
C ALA A 101 -9.93 -13.84 -12.55
N HIS A 102 -11.22 -13.72 -12.18
CA HIS A 102 -12.24 -13.08 -13.01
C HIS A 102 -12.43 -11.59 -12.69
N GLN A 103 -12.14 -11.16 -11.47
CA GLN A 103 -12.40 -9.79 -11.03
C GLN A 103 -11.16 -8.89 -11.08
N TYR A 104 -9.96 -9.48 -11.00
CA TYR A 104 -8.69 -8.77 -10.93
C TYR A 104 -7.67 -9.30 -11.94
#